data_2de10888a620789af8ce2d61d5f8bd71
#
_entry.id   2de10888a620789af8ce2d61d5f8bd71
#
_cell.length_a   1.000
_cell.length_b   1.000
_cell.length_c   1.000
_cell.angle_alpha   90.00
_cell.angle_beta   90.00
_cell.angle_gamma   90.00
#
_symmetry.space_group_name_H-M   'P 1'
#
loop_
_entity.id
_entity.type
_entity.pdbx_description
1 polymer ?
#
loop_
_entity_poly.entity_id
_entity_poly.type
_entity_poly.pdbx_seq_one_letter_code
_entity_poly.pdbx_strand_id
1 'polypeptide(L)'
;MKGAVTLVTLLIALLSSAPRGDAQQTTLVVTGYGGRWSEVMKKALVEPFEKKHNVKVEVVTGISTEWVAKLMAAGPDNPPFDVLFGNEPAFPIPRERGFFDKRDDTLAPNIKNLYPKALIGETSLAMFWGRIGLTYRTDSGIKKPVSWKDFWDDAYTGKRSTYVIGNTLGINFLFVISKIFGKDYFDIDAGVAAIKKAQPKLVDFSGTIEKQLEQKEVVLAVLHDAGTNDLKNRGIPVDWVAPSEGTPILDQVVQVTRGSKNKELAWKLIDAYLSPEVQTAFATELFWSPTNKTVKLPADVARKVIGPGDIDKLVLFDWAQVAKQRPQWTEKWNREMR
;
A
#
# COMPACT_ATOMS: atom_id res chain seq x y z
N MET A 1 67.30 -53.03 49.63
CA MET A 1 66.30 -53.42 48.64
C MET A 1 65.45 -52.20 48.40
N LYS A 2 65.60 -51.59 47.18
CA LYS A 2 65.00 -50.32 46.82
C LYS A 2 63.72 -50.63 46.05
N GLY A 3 62.53 -50.21 46.54
CA GLY A 3 61.25 -50.30 45.83
C GLY A 3 61.00 -49.02 45.08
N ALA A 4 60.82 -49.14 43.75
CA ALA A 4 60.50 -48.04 42.89
C ALA A 4 58.96 -47.89 42.87
N VAL A 5 58.49 -46.67 43.16
CA VAL A 5 57.08 -46.24 43.03
C VAL A 5 56.90 -45.59 41.68
N THR A 6 56.13 -46.20 40.83
CA THR A 6 55.75 -45.68 39.50
C THR A 6 54.51 -44.77 39.64
N LEU A 7 54.72 -43.50 39.36
CA LEU A 7 53.63 -42.49 39.35
C LEU A 7 52.94 -42.53 37.97
N VAL A 8 51.68 -42.94 37.92
CA VAL A 8 50.87 -42.89 36.70
C VAL A 8 50.15 -41.56 36.68
N THR A 9 50.55 -40.66 35.79
CA THR A 9 49.92 -39.37 35.58
C THR A 9 48.71 -39.52 34.61
N LEU A 10 47.54 -39.37 35.15
CA LEU A 10 46.26 -39.42 34.39
C LEU A 10 46.01 -38.04 33.76
N LEU A 11 46.18 -37.93 32.43
CA LEU A 11 45.90 -36.69 31.66
C LEU A 11 44.40 -36.62 31.40
N ILE A 12 43.66 -35.82 32.17
CA ILE A 12 42.25 -35.54 31.92
C ILE A 12 42.19 -34.43 30.84
N ALA A 13 41.84 -34.79 29.60
CA ALA A 13 41.56 -33.84 28.55
C ALA A 13 40.17 -33.17 28.83
N LEU A 14 40.21 -31.97 29.35
CA LEU A 14 39.04 -31.09 29.41
C LEU A 14 38.70 -30.65 28.01
N LEU A 15 37.72 -31.32 27.41
CA LEU A 15 36.96 -30.83 26.24
C LEU A 15 36.16 -29.61 26.69
N SER A 16 36.73 -28.41 26.58
CA SER A 16 36.00 -27.15 26.68
C SER A 16 35.01 -27.08 25.51
N SER A 17 33.76 -27.44 25.79
CA SER A 17 32.65 -27.07 24.97
C SER A 17 32.51 -25.53 25.02
N ALA A 18 33.09 -24.83 24.03
CA ALA A 18 32.83 -23.41 23.85
C ALA A 18 31.31 -23.26 23.70
N PRO A 19 30.66 -22.35 24.45
CA PRO A 19 29.25 -22.05 24.18
C PRO A 19 29.14 -21.62 22.74
N ARG A 20 28.33 -22.34 21.94
CA ARG A 20 27.82 -21.82 20.68
C ARG A 20 27.11 -20.52 21.05
N GLY A 21 27.76 -19.38 20.81
CA GLY A 21 27.08 -18.12 20.89
C GLY A 21 25.84 -18.23 20.04
N ASP A 22 24.67 -17.98 20.61
CA ASP A 22 23.44 -17.81 19.86
C ASP A 22 23.74 -16.73 18.82
N ALA A 23 23.90 -17.14 17.56
CA ALA A 23 24.06 -16.21 16.47
C ALA A 23 22.82 -15.33 16.52
N GLN A 24 22.99 -14.05 16.88
CA GLN A 24 21.89 -13.10 16.98
C GLN A 24 21.10 -13.16 15.68
N GLN A 25 19.86 -13.60 15.77
CA GLN A 25 18.98 -13.78 14.62
C GLN A 25 18.85 -12.43 13.87
N THR A 26 19.15 -12.42 12.59
CA THR A 26 19.05 -11.21 11.76
C THR A 26 17.62 -10.68 11.79
N THR A 27 17.46 -9.40 12.12
CA THR A 27 16.16 -8.73 12.09
C THR A 27 16.05 -7.91 10.81
N LEU A 28 14.99 -8.13 10.03
CA LEU A 28 14.61 -7.35 8.86
C LEU A 28 13.48 -6.41 9.25
N VAL A 29 13.70 -5.10 9.15
CA VAL A 29 12.71 -4.08 9.53
C VAL A 29 11.93 -3.64 8.30
N VAL A 30 10.61 -3.82 8.34
CA VAL A 30 9.73 -3.53 7.21
C VAL A 30 8.55 -2.66 7.65
N THR A 31 8.01 -1.84 6.76
CA THR A 31 6.79 -1.08 7.05
C THR A 31 5.54 -1.83 6.62
N GLY A 32 4.40 -1.55 7.25
CA GLY A 32 3.10 -2.14 6.89
C GLY A 32 1.94 -1.46 7.60
N TYR A 33 0.75 -1.58 7.04
CA TYR A 33 -0.45 -1.04 7.70
C TYR A 33 -0.89 -1.93 8.87
N GLY A 34 -1.66 -1.33 9.79
CA GLY A 34 -2.27 -2.05 10.90
C GLY A 34 -3.58 -2.77 10.53
N GLY A 35 -4.28 -3.27 11.55
CA GLY A 35 -5.58 -3.94 11.40
C GLY A 35 -5.50 -5.22 10.57
N ARG A 36 -6.56 -5.51 9.81
CA ARG A 36 -6.62 -6.72 8.96
C ARG A 36 -5.45 -6.86 7.97
N TRP A 37 -4.90 -5.74 7.49
CA TRP A 37 -3.70 -5.79 6.66
C TRP A 37 -2.55 -6.48 7.36
N SER A 38 -2.29 -6.08 8.62
CA SER A 38 -1.22 -6.66 9.43
C SER A 38 -1.44 -8.16 9.69
N GLU A 39 -2.68 -8.57 9.93
CA GLU A 39 -3.04 -9.98 10.16
C GLU A 39 -2.77 -10.84 8.92
N VAL A 40 -3.21 -10.38 7.74
CA VAL A 40 -2.98 -11.08 6.47
C VAL A 40 -1.49 -11.09 6.13
N MET A 41 -0.80 -9.96 6.27
CA MET A 41 0.65 -9.86 6.05
C MET A 41 1.42 -10.81 6.94
N LYS A 42 1.09 -10.86 8.23
CA LYS A 42 1.73 -11.75 9.20
C LYS A 42 1.57 -13.21 8.78
N LYS A 43 0.34 -13.64 8.53
CA LYS A 43 0.02 -15.04 8.22
C LYS A 43 0.53 -15.48 6.84
N ALA A 44 0.34 -14.65 5.82
CA ALA A 44 0.64 -15.04 4.44
C ALA A 44 2.11 -14.82 4.05
N LEU A 45 2.80 -13.86 4.66
CA LEU A 45 4.16 -13.48 4.29
C LEU A 45 5.16 -13.64 5.44
N VAL A 46 4.94 -12.95 6.58
CA VAL A 46 5.97 -12.81 7.62
C VAL A 46 6.32 -14.17 8.25
N GLU A 47 5.36 -14.89 8.80
CA GLU A 47 5.60 -16.18 9.45
C GLU A 47 6.25 -17.24 8.52
N PRO A 48 5.77 -17.41 7.27
CA PRO A 48 6.44 -18.30 6.31
C PRO A 48 7.86 -17.88 5.97
N PHE A 49 8.10 -16.56 5.81
CA PHE A 49 9.40 -16.01 5.48
C PHE A 49 10.39 -16.19 6.63
N GLU A 50 10.02 -15.86 7.86
CA GLU A 50 10.84 -16.06 9.07
C GLU A 50 11.26 -17.52 9.22
N LYS A 51 10.31 -18.44 9.06
CA LYS A 51 10.57 -19.88 9.13
C LYS A 51 11.54 -20.34 8.02
N LYS A 52 11.36 -19.86 6.79
CA LYS A 52 12.16 -20.26 5.62
C LYS A 52 13.59 -19.76 5.72
N HIS A 53 13.80 -18.55 6.21
CA HIS A 53 15.09 -17.87 6.19
C HIS A 53 15.78 -17.80 7.56
N ASN A 54 15.16 -18.30 8.63
CA ASN A 54 15.64 -18.22 10.01
C ASN A 54 15.98 -16.78 10.42
N VAL A 55 15.09 -15.85 10.13
CA VAL A 55 15.22 -14.41 10.43
C VAL A 55 14.01 -13.94 11.22
N LYS A 56 14.12 -12.76 11.85
CA LYS A 56 12.99 -12.04 12.42
C LYS A 56 12.56 -10.93 11.46
N VAL A 57 11.26 -10.77 11.25
CA VAL A 57 10.70 -9.64 10.50
C VAL A 57 9.93 -8.73 11.46
N GLU A 58 10.45 -7.55 11.68
CA GLU A 58 9.80 -6.51 12.47
C GLU A 58 8.95 -5.62 11.58
N VAL A 59 7.63 -5.59 11.81
CA VAL A 59 6.69 -4.76 11.03
C VAL A 59 6.42 -3.47 11.79
N VAL A 60 6.90 -2.34 11.25
CA VAL A 60 6.62 -1.01 11.78
C VAL A 60 5.32 -0.50 11.19
N THR A 61 4.26 -0.50 11.99
CA THR A 61 2.94 -0.02 11.57
C THR A 61 2.86 1.50 11.56
N GLY A 62 2.12 2.06 10.58
CA GLY A 62 1.94 3.50 10.43
C GLY A 62 1.34 3.86 9.07
N ILE A 63 1.72 5.02 8.55
CA ILE A 63 1.30 5.52 7.23
C ILE A 63 2.51 5.98 6.40
N SER A 64 2.35 5.98 5.08
CA SER A 64 3.45 6.23 4.13
C SER A 64 4.18 7.55 4.37
N THR A 65 3.46 8.62 4.72
CA THR A 65 4.05 9.95 4.96
C THR A 65 4.93 9.99 6.20
N GLU A 66 4.55 9.28 7.27
CA GLU A 66 5.35 9.18 8.49
C GLU A 66 6.63 8.36 8.26
N TRP A 67 6.53 7.24 7.55
CA TRP A 67 7.70 6.43 7.22
C TRP A 67 8.68 7.18 6.33
N VAL A 68 8.16 7.89 5.30
CA VAL A 68 9.00 8.74 4.45
C VAL A 68 9.66 9.85 5.25
N ALA A 69 8.96 10.50 6.18
CA ALA A 69 9.56 11.52 7.04
C ALA A 69 10.72 10.96 7.88
N LYS A 70 10.55 9.79 8.50
CA LYS A 70 11.59 9.09 9.25
C LYS A 70 12.78 8.69 8.36
N LEU A 71 12.51 8.15 7.17
CA LEU A 71 13.53 7.80 6.19
C LEU A 71 14.36 9.02 5.77
N MET A 72 13.68 10.12 5.42
CA MET A 72 14.33 11.36 5.00
C MET A 72 15.17 11.98 6.10
N ALA A 73 14.72 11.93 7.35
CA ALA A 73 15.45 12.42 8.51
C ALA A 73 16.72 11.59 8.82
N ALA A 74 16.67 10.28 8.62
CA ALA A 74 17.80 9.37 8.87
C ALA A 74 18.85 9.42 7.75
N GLY A 75 18.48 9.86 6.57
CA GLY A 75 19.35 9.87 5.39
C GLY A 75 19.41 8.52 4.67
N PRO A 76 19.95 8.51 3.43
CA PRO A 76 19.89 7.33 2.58
C PRO A 76 20.86 6.20 2.99
N ASP A 77 21.88 6.49 3.78
CA ASP A 77 22.93 5.52 4.09
C ASP A 77 22.72 4.75 5.40
N ASN A 78 21.79 5.23 6.25
CA ASN A 78 21.43 4.55 7.49
C ASN A 78 19.90 4.58 7.72
N PRO A 79 19.12 3.95 6.83
CA PRO A 79 17.66 3.98 6.89
C PRO A 79 17.13 3.21 8.11
N PRO A 80 15.99 3.65 8.70
CA PRO A 80 15.37 2.95 9.82
C PRO A 80 14.57 1.71 9.40
N PHE A 81 14.47 1.46 8.10
CA PHE A 81 13.75 0.32 7.51
C PHE A 81 14.59 -0.32 6.41
N ASP A 82 14.53 -1.64 6.27
CA ASP A 82 15.13 -2.38 5.15
C ASP A 82 14.21 -2.36 3.93
N VAL A 83 12.89 -2.58 4.16
CA VAL A 83 11.86 -2.56 3.12
C VAL A 83 10.82 -1.51 3.47
N LEU A 84 10.60 -0.59 2.54
CA LEU A 84 9.58 0.44 2.66
C LEU A 84 8.41 0.10 1.75
N PHE A 85 7.26 -0.12 2.36
CA PHE A 85 5.96 -0.31 1.74
C PHE A 85 5.11 0.94 1.92
N GLY A 86 4.22 1.25 0.96
CA GLY A 86 3.24 2.32 1.11
C GLY A 86 2.60 2.75 -0.20
N ASN A 87 1.92 3.89 -0.18
CA ASN A 87 1.25 4.45 -1.36
C ASN A 87 2.22 5.28 -2.22
N GLU A 88 2.19 5.09 -3.53
CA GLU A 88 3.07 5.72 -4.50
C GLU A 88 3.21 7.24 -4.34
N PRO A 89 2.16 8.03 -4.05
CA PRO A 89 2.30 9.49 -3.90
C PRO A 89 3.30 9.98 -2.84
N ALA A 90 3.74 9.10 -1.95
CA ALA A 90 4.71 9.46 -0.91
C ALA A 90 6.18 9.32 -1.37
N PHE A 91 6.45 8.60 -2.44
CA PHE A 91 7.79 8.13 -2.78
C PHE A 91 8.57 8.90 -3.86
N PRO A 92 7.98 9.75 -4.71
CA PRO A 92 8.73 10.41 -5.78
C PRO A 92 9.94 11.20 -5.29
N ILE A 93 9.79 11.98 -4.21
CA ILE A 93 10.89 12.80 -3.65
C ILE A 93 12.04 11.92 -3.11
N PRO A 94 11.84 10.96 -2.19
CA PRO A 94 12.93 10.10 -1.75
C PRO A 94 13.50 9.24 -2.88
N ARG A 95 12.70 8.85 -3.88
CA ARG A 95 13.19 8.13 -5.07
C ARG A 95 14.16 8.99 -5.89
N GLU A 96 13.79 10.22 -6.21
CA GLU A 96 14.63 11.19 -6.94
C GLU A 96 15.93 11.46 -6.19
N ARG A 97 15.89 11.50 -4.87
CA ARG A 97 17.06 11.71 -3.99
C ARG A 97 17.90 10.45 -3.72
N GLY A 98 17.59 9.32 -4.38
CA GLY A 98 18.37 8.09 -4.31
C GLY A 98 18.31 7.35 -2.98
N PHE A 99 17.16 7.37 -2.30
CA PHE A 99 16.96 6.65 -1.03
C PHE A 99 16.68 5.15 -1.22
N PHE A 100 16.43 4.70 -2.44
CA PHE A 100 16.06 3.32 -2.73
C PHE A 100 17.09 2.61 -3.58
N ASP A 101 17.22 1.32 -3.37
CA ASP A 101 18.11 0.43 -4.11
C ASP A 101 17.51 0.12 -5.49
N LYS A 102 18.36 -0.13 -6.48
CA LYS A 102 17.90 -0.60 -7.79
C LYS A 102 17.32 -2.01 -7.66
N ARG A 103 16.29 -2.31 -8.47
CA ARG A 103 15.70 -3.65 -8.50
C ARG A 103 16.75 -4.72 -8.78
N ASP A 104 16.60 -5.83 -8.08
CA ASP A 104 17.41 -7.03 -8.29
C ASP A 104 16.51 -8.19 -8.71
N ASP A 105 16.41 -8.40 -10.03
CA ASP A 105 15.57 -9.45 -10.62
C ASP A 105 16.14 -10.86 -10.37
N THR A 106 17.40 -10.96 -9.92
CA THR A 106 18.04 -12.24 -9.55
C THR A 106 17.56 -12.67 -8.16
N LEU A 107 17.53 -11.73 -7.21
CA LEU A 107 17.08 -11.97 -5.85
C LEU A 107 15.54 -11.99 -5.73
N ALA A 108 14.85 -11.31 -6.65
CA ALA A 108 13.38 -11.26 -6.70
C ALA A 108 12.85 -11.70 -8.09
N PRO A 109 12.95 -12.98 -8.45
CA PRO A 109 12.59 -13.49 -9.79
C PRO A 109 11.11 -13.33 -10.15
N ASN A 110 10.19 -13.12 -9.17
CA ASN A 110 8.78 -12.82 -9.44
C ASN A 110 8.58 -11.45 -10.12
N ILE A 111 9.56 -10.56 -10.14
CA ILE A 111 9.49 -9.26 -10.83
C ILE A 111 9.17 -9.48 -12.33
N LYS A 112 9.72 -10.48 -12.98
CA LYS A 112 9.45 -10.81 -14.39
C LYS A 112 7.99 -11.21 -14.68
N ASN A 113 7.27 -11.60 -13.64
CA ASN A 113 5.88 -12.00 -13.73
C ASN A 113 4.90 -10.82 -13.54
N LEU A 114 5.39 -9.63 -13.22
CA LEU A 114 4.55 -8.45 -13.04
C LEU A 114 4.03 -7.91 -14.37
N TYR A 115 2.90 -7.20 -14.30
CA TYR A 115 2.48 -6.34 -15.40
C TYR A 115 3.49 -5.19 -15.58
N PRO A 116 3.77 -4.74 -16.82
CA PRO A 116 4.72 -3.65 -17.06
C PRO A 116 4.41 -2.38 -16.27
N LYS A 117 3.12 -2.04 -16.09
CA LYS A 117 2.67 -0.89 -15.30
C LYS A 117 2.99 -0.99 -13.80
N ALA A 118 3.33 -2.18 -13.30
CA ALA A 118 3.75 -2.38 -11.92
C ALA A 118 5.24 -2.04 -11.69
N LEU A 119 6.01 -1.83 -12.74
CA LEU A 119 7.42 -1.44 -12.67
C LEU A 119 7.53 0.09 -12.62
N ILE A 120 7.88 0.65 -11.46
CA ILE A 120 7.88 2.09 -11.22
C ILE A 120 9.34 2.59 -11.15
N GLY A 121 9.79 3.27 -12.20
CA GLY A 121 11.19 3.68 -12.34
C GLY A 121 12.14 2.48 -12.27
N GLU A 122 13.33 2.66 -11.70
CA GLU A 122 14.35 1.59 -11.56
C GLU A 122 14.34 0.90 -10.20
N THR A 123 13.58 1.40 -9.22
CA THR A 123 13.72 1.01 -7.82
C THR A 123 12.47 0.43 -7.19
N SER A 124 11.28 0.76 -7.68
CA SER A 124 10.02 0.49 -7.00
C SER A 124 9.12 -0.44 -7.79
N LEU A 125 8.26 -1.16 -7.07
CA LEU A 125 7.34 -2.16 -7.62
C LEU A 125 5.96 -1.93 -7.01
N ALA A 126 4.93 -1.82 -7.85
CA ALA A 126 3.56 -1.95 -7.37
C ALA A 126 3.31 -3.43 -7.05
N MET A 127 3.00 -3.74 -5.78
CA MET A 127 2.65 -5.12 -5.39
C MET A 127 1.16 -5.36 -5.50
N PHE A 128 0.34 -4.36 -5.24
CA PHE A 128 -1.11 -4.45 -5.32
C PHE A 128 -1.70 -3.18 -5.89
N TRP A 129 -2.86 -3.32 -6.52
CA TRP A 129 -3.66 -2.21 -7.01
C TRP A 129 -5.06 -2.20 -6.40
N GLY A 130 -5.57 -1.01 -6.14
CA GLY A 130 -6.97 -0.74 -5.90
C GLY A 130 -7.49 0.28 -6.90
N ARG A 131 -8.80 0.33 -7.12
CA ARG A 131 -9.45 1.37 -7.95
C ARG A 131 -10.16 2.36 -7.05
N ILE A 132 -10.00 3.64 -7.34
CA ILE A 132 -10.72 4.70 -6.63
C ILE A 132 -11.99 5.01 -7.41
N GLY A 133 -13.13 4.94 -6.74
CA GLY A 133 -14.44 5.14 -7.36
C GLY A 133 -15.47 5.66 -6.36
N LEU A 134 -16.74 5.41 -6.66
CA LEU A 134 -17.86 5.80 -5.82
C LEU A 134 -18.43 4.59 -5.09
N THR A 135 -18.52 4.69 -3.77
CA THR A 135 -19.27 3.76 -2.91
C THR A 135 -20.60 4.37 -2.53
N TYR A 136 -21.68 3.64 -2.73
CA TYR A 136 -23.02 4.12 -2.39
C TYR A 136 -23.80 3.08 -1.59
N ARG A 137 -24.74 3.54 -0.77
CA ARG A 137 -25.63 2.65 -0.02
C ARG A 137 -26.78 2.18 -0.91
N THR A 138 -26.94 0.85 -1.01
CA THR A 138 -27.98 0.21 -1.83
C THR A 138 -29.36 0.27 -1.18
N ASP A 139 -29.45 0.52 0.14
CA ASP A 139 -30.71 0.66 0.91
C ASP A 139 -31.17 2.11 1.08
N SER A 140 -30.53 3.06 0.40
CA SER A 140 -30.83 4.50 0.56
C SER A 140 -32.03 4.97 -0.28
N GLY A 141 -32.52 4.15 -1.20
CA GLY A 141 -33.55 4.56 -2.17
C GLY A 141 -33.05 5.48 -3.28
N ILE A 142 -31.77 5.82 -3.29
CA ILE A 142 -31.16 6.71 -4.30
C ILE A 142 -30.68 5.88 -5.49
N LYS A 143 -30.80 6.45 -6.69
CA LYS A 143 -30.36 5.81 -7.93
C LYS A 143 -28.87 5.46 -7.86
N LYS A 144 -28.52 4.27 -8.39
CA LYS A 144 -27.11 3.85 -8.54
C LYS A 144 -26.33 4.90 -9.35
N PRO A 145 -25.22 5.46 -8.83
CA PRO A 145 -24.36 6.35 -9.60
C PRO A 145 -23.68 5.60 -10.75
N VAL A 146 -23.35 6.31 -11.84
CA VAL A 146 -22.63 5.74 -13.00
C VAL A 146 -21.50 6.63 -13.48
N SER A 147 -21.45 7.87 -13.01
CA SER A 147 -20.48 8.90 -13.39
C SER A 147 -19.95 9.61 -12.15
N TRP A 148 -18.72 10.14 -12.21
CA TRP A 148 -18.22 11.04 -11.18
C TRP A 148 -19.11 12.26 -10.99
N LYS A 149 -19.81 12.72 -12.05
CA LYS A 149 -20.76 13.86 -12.01
C LYS A 149 -21.95 13.61 -11.09
N ASP A 150 -22.31 12.35 -10.87
CA ASP A 150 -23.40 11.99 -9.96
C ASP A 150 -23.11 12.39 -8.51
N PHE A 151 -21.81 12.61 -8.16
CA PHE A 151 -21.43 13.13 -6.85
C PHE A 151 -22.04 14.51 -6.54
N TRP A 152 -22.45 15.27 -7.58
CA TRP A 152 -23.10 16.58 -7.47
C TRP A 152 -24.64 16.53 -7.52
N ASP A 153 -25.25 15.35 -7.68
CA ASP A 153 -26.68 15.23 -7.65
C ASP A 153 -27.24 15.70 -6.30
N ASP A 154 -28.32 16.48 -6.34
CA ASP A 154 -28.97 17.08 -5.16
C ASP A 154 -29.48 16.02 -4.18
N ALA A 155 -29.81 14.81 -4.67
CA ALA A 155 -30.21 13.68 -3.84
C ALA A 155 -29.16 13.30 -2.77
N TYR A 156 -27.88 13.64 -3.00
CA TYR A 156 -26.78 13.37 -2.08
C TYR A 156 -26.40 14.57 -1.21
N THR A 157 -27.11 15.69 -1.28
CA THR A 157 -26.79 16.91 -0.50
C THR A 157 -26.78 16.61 1.00
N GLY A 158 -25.66 16.97 1.68
CA GLY A 158 -25.41 16.70 3.09
C GLY A 158 -25.12 15.23 3.44
N LYS A 159 -25.17 14.30 2.46
CA LYS A 159 -24.99 12.86 2.67
C LYS A 159 -23.87 12.27 1.80
N ARG A 160 -22.92 13.11 1.36
CA ARG A 160 -21.75 12.70 0.58
C ARG A 160 -20.45 12.97 1.32
N SER A 161 -19.43 12.12 1.12
CA SER A 161 -18.14 12.26 1.78
C SER A 161 -17.00 12.02 0.81
N THR A 162 -15.89 12.73 1.02
CA THR A 162 -14.61 12.52 0.33
C THR A 162 -13.46 12.90 1.27
N TYR A 163 -12.25 12.89 0.76
CA TYR A 163 -11.06 13.12 1.56
C TYR A 163 -10.49 14.52 1.36
N VAL A 164 -9.70 14.95 2.36
CA VAL A 164 -8.81 16.10 2.20
C VAL A 164 -7.71 15.79 1.18
N ILE A 165 -7.12 16.83 0.57
CA ILE A 165 -6.05 16.70 -0.43
C ILE A 165 -4.80 15.95 0.09
N GLY A 166 -4.58 15.94 1.41
CA GLY A 166 -3.48 15.20 2.04
C GLY A 166 -3.57 13.69 1.89
N ASN A 167 -4.78 13.17 1.76
CA ASN A 167 -5.04 11.76 1.55
C ASN A 167 -4.87 11.36 0.06
N THR A 168 -4.35 10.15 -0.20
CA THR A 168 -4.14 9.64 -1.56
C THR A 168 -5.43 9.58 -2.38
N LEU A 169 -6.56 9.17 -1.76
CA LEU A 169 -7.84 9.11 -2.45
C LEU A 169 -8.37 10.51 -2.75
N GLY A 170 -8.13 11.46 -1.83
CA GLY A 170 -8.56 12.86 -1.99
C GLY A 170 -7.86 13.56 -3.16
N ILE A 171 -6.54 13.42 -3.27
CA ILE A 171 -5.80 14.05 -4.38
C ILE A 171 -6.13 13.38 -5.73
N ASN A 172 -6.32 12.06 -5.77
CA ASN A 172 -6.76 11.36 -6.98
C ASN A 172 -8.18 11.80 -7.40
N PHE A 173 -9.10 11.94 -6.45
CA PHE A 173 -10.43 12.47 -6.72
C PHE A 173 -10.35 13.89 -7.26
N LEU A 174 -9.56 14.76 -6.63
CA LEU A 174 -9.36 16.14 -7.10
C LEU A 174 -8.89 16.17 -8.57
N PHE A 175 -7.93 15.34 -8.95
CA PHE A 175 -7.44 15.29 -10.34
C PHE A 175 -8.53 14.90 -11.33
N VAL A 176 -9.30 13.85 -11.03
CA VAL A 176 -10.40 13.45 -11.91
C VAL A 176 -11.44 14.56 -12.03
N ILE A 177 -11.78 15.20 -10.93
CA ILE A 177 -12.74 16.31 -10.91
C ILE A 177 -12.19 17.54 -11.65
N SER A 178 -10.90 17.81 -11.52
CA SER A 178 -10.22 18.85 -12.32
C SER A 178 -10.35 18.59 -13.82
N LYS A 179 -10.20 17.32 -14.26
CA LYS A 179 -10.39 16.94 -15.67
C LYS A 179 -11.84 17.08 -16.13
N ILE A 180 -12.81 16.77 -15.28
CA ILE A 180 -14.24 16.78 -15.63
C ILE A 180 -14.81 18.19 -15.69
N PHE A 181 -14.41 19.07 -14.79
CA PHE A 181 -14.92 20.44 -14.68
C PHE A 181 -13.98 21.51 -15.21
N GLY A 182 -12.75 21.17 -15.56
CA GLY A 182 -11.71 22.05 -16.09
C GLY A 182 -11.12 21.53 -17.39
N LYS A 183 -9.86 21.88 -17.65
CA LYS A 183 -9.13 21.60 -18.90
C LYS A 183 -8.47 20.23 -18.89
N ASP A 184 -7.83 19.87 -17.78
CA ASP A 184 -7.06 18.63 -17.61
C ASP A 184 -7.03 18.18 -16.13
N TYR A 185 -6.31 17.10 -15.84
CA TYR A 185 -6.18 16.56 -14.50
C TYR A 185 -5.54 17.51 -13.48
N PHE A 186 -4.81 18.52 -13.93
CA PHE A 186 -4.08 19.46 -13.09
C PHE A 186 -4.69 20.87 -13.08
N ASP A 187 -5.86 21.05 -13.67
CA ASP A 187 -6.66 22.27 -13.49
C ASP A 187 -7.31 22.29 -12.10
N ILE A 188 -6.42 22.44 -11.10
CA ILE A 188 -6.77 22.35 -9.68
C ILE A 188 -7.78 23.43 -9.27
N ASP A 189 -7.78 24.56 -9.95
CA ASP A 189 -8.72 25.64 -9.67
C ASP A 189 -10.16 25.21 -9.95
N ALA A 190 -10.38 24.59 -11.10
CA ALA A 190 -11.70 24.03 -11.45
C ALA A 190 -12.10 22.88 -10.51
N GLY A 191 -11.17 21.99 -10.18
CA GLY A 191 -11.43 20.85 -9.30
C GLY A 191 -11.80 21.28 -7.89
N VAL A 192 -11.05 22.19 -7.28
CA VAL A 192 -11.34 22.72 -5.93
C VAL A 192 -12.67 23.45 -5.91
N ALA A 193 -12.95 24.30 -6.89
CA ALA A 193 -14.23 25.02 -6.99
C ALA A 193 -15.42 24.05 -7.09
N ALA A 194 -15.29 22.99 -7.90
CA ALA A 194 -16.30 21.97 -8.03
C ALA A 194 -16.54 21.20 -6.72
N ILE A 195 -15.48 20.75 -6.03
CA ILE A 195 -15.60 20.03 -4.76
C ILE A 195 -16.23 20.93 -3.69
N LYS A 196 -15.81 22.20 -3.61
CA LYS A 196 -16.41 23.19 -2.72
C LYS A 196 -17.92 23.35 -2.94
N LYS A 197 -18.35 23.41 -4.20
CA LYS A 197 -19.78 23.48 -4.57
C LYS A 197 -20.57 22.24 -4.15
N ALA A 198 -19.95 21.05 -4.15
CA ALA A 198 -20.58 19.81 -3.70
C ALA A 198 -20.80 19.76 -2.18
N GLN A 199 -20.06 20.54 -1.41
CA GLN A 199 -20.12 20.57 0.07
C GLN A 199 -20.05 19.17 0.71
N PRO A 200 -19.06 18.33 0.38
CA PRO A 200 -18.96 17.01 1.00
C PRO A 200 -18.47 17.11 2.45
N LYS A 201 -18.74 16.09 3.24
CA LYS A 201 -17.98 15.86 4.47
C LYS A 201 -16.55 15.51 4.08
N LEU A 202 -15.56 16.20 4.63
CA LEU A 202 -14.14 15.97 4.38
C LEU A 202 -13.53 15.16 5.51
N VAL A 203 -12.79 14.10 5.18
CA VAL A 203 -12.13 13.23 6.16
C VAL A 203 -10.66 12.99 5.80
N ASP A 204 -9.87 12.59 6.78
CA ASP A 204 -8.44 12.30 6.62
C ASP A 204 -8.16 10.80 6.36
N PHE A 205 -9.08 9.91 6.78
CA PHE A 205 -8.85 8.48 6.84
C PHE A 205 -10.04 7.66 6.34
N SER A 206 -9.75 6.55 5.62
CA SER A 206 -10.79 5.69 5.02
C SER A 206 -11.74 5.07 6.04
N GLY A 207 -11.23 4.65 7.20
CA GLY A 207 -12.08 4.11 8.26
C GLY A 207 -13.15 5.09 8.76
N THR A 208 -12.95 6.41 8.62
CA THR A 208 -13.99 7.39 8.93
C THR A 208 -15.12 7.34 7.91
N ILE A 209 -14.81 7.23 6.60
CA ILE A 209 -15.84 7.05 5.56
C ILE A 209 -16.59 5.72 5.74
N GLU A 210 -15.86 4.65 6.02
CA GLU A 210 -16.44 3.34 6.27
C GLU A 210 -17.46 3.40 7.41
N LYS A 211 -17.08 4.03 8.53
CA LYS A 211 -17.98 4.24 9.69
C LYS A 211 -19.17 5.13 9.34
N GLN A 212 -18.98 6.20 8.57
CA GLN A 212 -20.06 7.06 8.12
C GLN A 212 -21.07 6.30 7.24
N LEU A 213 -20.58 5.41 6.36
CA LEU A 213 -21.45 4.53 5.56
C LEU A 213 -22.19 3.52 6.43
N GLU A 214 -21.51 2.86 7.40
CA GLU A 214 -22.14 1.94 8.36
C GLU A 214 -23.27 2.62 9.13
N GLN A 215 -23.01 3.80 9.66
CA GLN A 215 -23.95 4.57 10.50
C GLN A 215 -25.01 5.32 9.70
N LYS A 216 -25.01 5.20 8.37
CA LYS A 216 -25.92 5.93 7.46
C LYS A 216 -25.79 7.45 7.52
N GLU A 217 -24.68 7.96 8.01
CA GLU A 217 -24.39 9.40 8.01
C GLU A 217 -24.16 9.94 6.61
N VAL A 218 -23.65 9.09 5.71
CA VAL A 218 -23.53 9.35 4.29
C VAL A 218 -24.08 8.18 3.48
N VAL A 219 -24.50 8.46 2.27
CA VAL A 219 -25.05 7.47 1.33
C VAL A 219 -24.22 7.35 0.05
N LEU A 220 -23.31 8.31 -0.17
CA LEU A 220 -22.35 8.33 -1.28
C LEU A 220 -20.98 8.77 -0.77
N ALA A 221 -19.94 8.07 -1.16
CA ALA A 221 -18.59 8.43 -0.79
C ALA A 221 -17.56 8.04 -1.86
N VAL A 222 -16.45 8.78 -1.91
CA VAL A 222 -15.26 8.36 -2.64
C VAL A 222 -14.55 7.31 -1.79
N LEU A 223 -14.37 6.10 -2.33
CA LEU A 223 -13.65 5.02 -1.64
C LEU A 223 -13.03 4.07 -2.68
N HIS A 224 -12.05 3.30 -2.27
CA HIS A 224 -11.49 2.25 -3.12
C HIS A 224 -12.34 0.98 -3.10
N ASP A 225 -12.27 0.22 -4.18
CA ASP A 225 -13.04 -1.02 -4.37
C ASP A 225 -12.79 -2.06 -3.27
N ALA A 226 -11.55 -2.24 -2.84
CA ALA A 226 -11.19 -3.16 -1.76
C ALA A 226 -11.91 -2.82 -0.43
N GLY A 227 -11.93 -1.54 -0.02
CA GLY A 227 -12.64 -1.11 1.18
C GLY A 227 -14.15 -1.30 1.07
N THR A 228 -14.74 -1.04 -0.11
CA THR A 228 -16.17 -1.30 -0.32
C THR A 228 -16.50 -2.80 -0.25
N ASN A 229 -15.65 -3.66 -0.81
CA ASN A 229 -15.85 -5.11 -0.73
C ASN A 229 -15.73 -5.63 0.71
N ASP A 230 -14.83 -5.04 1.53
CA ASP A 230 -14.77 -5.36 2.95
C ASP A 230 -16.07 -4.97 3.69
N LEU A 231 -16.60 -3.76 3.45
CA LEU A 231 -17.90 -3.35 3.98
C LEU A 231 -19.02 -4.32 3.59
N LYS A 232 -19.07 -4.73 2.30
CA LYS A 232 -20.05 -5.73 1.83
C LYS A 232 -19.90 -7.06 2.55
N ASN A 233 -18.70 -7.55 2.76
CA ASN A 233 -18.44 -8.80 3.49
C ASN A 233 -18.87 -8.73 4.96
N ARG A 234 -18.84 -7.54 5.56
CA ARG A 234 -19.37 -7.28 6.92
C ARG A 234 -20.90 -7.11 6.94
N GLY A 235 -21.58 -7.30 5.80
CA GLY A 235 -23.04 -7.22 5.70
C GLY A 235 -23.59 -5.79 5.57
N ILE A 236 -22.74 -4.79 5.34
CA ILE A 236 -23.18 -3.42 5.12
C ILE A 236 -23.76 -3.31 3.71
N PRO A 237 -25.00 -2.77 3.53
CA PRO A 237 -25.65 -2.67 2.23
C PRO A 237 -25.06 -1.51 1.40
N VAL A 238 -23.87 -1.72 0.88
CA VAL A 238 -23.15 -0.81 -0.02
C VAL A 238 -22.77 -1.51 -1.31
N ASP A 239 -22.51 -0.75 -2.37
CA ASP A 239 -21.89 -1.25 -3.57
C ASP A 239 -20.92 -0.23 -4.15
N TRP A 240 -19.99 -0.69 -4.99
CA TRP A 240 -18.97 0.12 -5.61
C TRP A 240 -19.25 0.32 -7.10
N VAL A 241 -18.90 1.50 -7.59
CA VAL A 241 -19.05 1.85 -9.01
C VAL A 241 -17.72 2.35 -9.54
N ALA A 242 -17.32 1.80 -10.69
CA ALA A 242 -16.34 2.42 -11.57
C ALA A 242 -17.04 3.50 -12.39
N PRO A 243 -16.81 4.80 -12.15
CA PRO A 243 -17.42 5.84 -12.96
C PRO A 243 -16.98 5.77 -14.43
N SER A 244 -17.90 6.15 -15.33
CA SER A 244 -17.72 6.03 -16.79
C SER A 244 -16.51 6.80 -17.34
N GLU A 245 -16.08 7.87 -16.67
CA GLU A 245 -14.93 8.69 -17.06
C GLU A 245 -13.58 8.07 -16.71
N GLY A 246 -13.59 6.89 -16.07
CA GLY A 246 -12.41 6.15 -15.65
C GLY A 246 -12.12 6.25 -14.17
N THR A 247 -11.29 5.34 -13.69
CA THR A 247 -10.93 5.20 -12.27
C THR A 247 -9.44 5.40 -12.06
N PRO A 248 -9.03 6.32 -11.18
CA PRO A 248 -7.65 6.37 -10.74
C PRO A 248 -7.27 5.10 -10.00
N ILE A 249 -5.99 4.76 -10.10
CA ILE A 249 -5.41 3.63 -9.41
C ILE A 249 -4.86 4.05 -8.05
N LEU A 250 -4.98 3.16 -7.09
CA LEU A 250 -4.30 3.23 -5.80
C LEU A 250 -3.17 2.22 -5.80
N ASP A 251 -1.94 2.69 -6.05
CA ASP A 251 -0.74 1.86 -6.07
C ASP A 251 -0.23 1.59 -4.65
N GLN A 252 -0.15 0.31 -4.30
CA GLN A 252 0.58 -0.16 -3.14
C GLN A 252 1.97 -0.59 -3.59
N VAL A 253 2.98 0.20 -3.27
CA VAL A 253 4.35 -0.02 -3.75
C VAL A 253 5.27 -0.50 -2.65
N VAL A 254 6.30 -1.22 -3.08
CA VAL A 254 7.37 -1.74 -2.22
C VAL A 254 8.73 -1.47 -2.83
N GLN A 255 9.72 -1.24 -1.99
CA GLN A 255 11.09 -0.94 -2.40
C GLN A 255 12.09 -1.23 -1.28
N VAL A 256 13.31 -1.58 -1.63
CA VAL A 256 14.42 -1.74 -0.68
C VAL A 256 15.09 -0.39 -0.46
N THR A 257 15.42 -0.05 0.78
CA THR A 257 16.17 1.17 1.07
C THR A 257 17.64 1.02 0.73
N ARG A 258 18.26 2.06 0.13
CA ARG A 258 19.64 2.00 -0.38
C ARG A 258 20.66 1.62 0.70
N GLY A 259 20.54 2.15 1.90
CA GLY A 259 21.45 1.92 3.01
C GLY A 259 21.16 0.66 3.82
N SER A 260 20.17 -0.16 3.44
CA SER A 260 19.90 -1.42 4.12
C SER A 260 21.14 -2.31 4.14
N LYS A 261 21.45 -2.87 5.31
CA LYS A 261 22.52 -3.86 5.48
C LYS A 261 22.04 -5.29 5.20
N ASN A 262 20.73 -5.46 5.01
CA ASN A 262 20.05 -6.73 4.79
C ASN A 262 19.47 -6.85 3.37
N LYS A 263 20.09 -6.22 2.37
CA LYS A 263 19.54 -6.10 0.99
C LYS A 263 19.11 -7.42 0.38
N GLU A 264 19.92 -8.46 0.53
CA GLU A 264 19.59 -9.78 -0.02
C GLU A 264 18.30 -10.33 0.59
N LEU A 265 18.16 -10.26 1.91
CA LEU A 265 16.92 -10.68 2.60
C LEU A 265 15.73 -9.76 2.25
N ALA A 266 15.97 -8.47 2.11
CA ALA A 266 14.96 -7.50 1.71
C ALA A 266 14.39 -7.80 0.33
N TRP A 267 15.24 -8.10 -0.66
CA TRP A 267 14.80 -8.48 -2.01
C TRP A 267 14.10 -9.85 -2.03
N LYS A 268 14.57 -10.82 -1.24
CA LYS A 268 13.88 -12.11 -1.06
C LYS A 268 12.50 -11.94 -0.41
N LEU A 269 12.33 -11.00 0.52
CA LEU A 269 11.02 -10.68 1.09
C LEU A 269 10.11 -10.04 0.04
N ILE A 270 10.63 -9.15 -0.78
CA ILE A 270 9.87 -8.57 -1.89
C ILE A 270 9.47 -9.67 -2.88
N ASP A 271 10.36 -10.60 -3.21
CA ASP A 271 10.00 -11.76 -4.05
C ASP A 271 8.83 -12.56 -3.48
N ALA A 272 8.87 -12.82 -2.17
CA ALA A 272 7.75 -13.48 -1.49
C ALA A 272 6.45 -12.65 -1.53
N TYR A 273 6.52 -11.33 -1.38
CA TYR A 273 5.36 -10.44 -1.56
C TYR A 273 4.75 -10.55 -2.96
N LEU A 274 5.59 -10.70 -3.97
CA LEU A 274 5.18 -10.78 -5.37
C LEU A 274 4.76 -12.19 -5.79
N SER A 275 4.89 -13.17 -4.89
CA SER A 275 4.53 -14.57 -5.19
C SER A 275 3.02 -14.72 -5.44
N PRO A 276 2.60 -15.69 -6.28
CA PRO A 276 1.19 -15.97 -6.49
C PRO A 276 0.44 -16.29 -5.19
N GLU A 277 1.09 -16.97 -4.25
CA GLU A 277 0.51 -17.38 -2.96
C GLU A 277 0.14 -16.17 -2.11
N VAL A 278 1.08 -15.24 -1.92
CA VAL A 278 0.86 -14.03 -1.10
C VAL A 278 -0.14 -13.12 -1.79
N GLN A 279 -0.02 -12.91 -3.10
CA GLN A 279 -0.94 -12.06 -3.84
C GLN A 279 -2.35 -12.63 -3.89
N THR A 280 -2.51 -13.95 -3.94
CA THR A 280 -3.83 -14.60 -3.79
C THR A 280 -4.42 -14.36 -2.40
N ALA A 281 -3.62 -14.49 -1.35
CA ALA A 281 -4.09 -14.25 0.02
C ALA A 281 -4.61 -12.81 0.19
N PHE A 282 -3.86 -11.81 -0.27
CA PHE A 282 -4.30 -10.41 -0.20
C PHE A 282 -5.55 -10.14 -1.07
N ALA A 283 -5.65 -10.76 -2.25
CA ALA A 283 -6.83 -10.62 -3.09
C ALA A 283 -8.08 -11.26 -2.45
N THR A 284 -7.93 -12.41 -1.81
CA THR A 284 -9.05 -13.14 -1.20
C THR A 284 -9.50 -12.50 0.10
N GLU A 285 -8.56 -12.10 0.96
CA GLU A 285 -8.85 -11.61 2.30
C GLU A 285 -9.16 -10.09 2.34
N LEU A 286 -8.53 -9.33 1.44
CA LEU A 286 -8.55 -7.87 1.46
C LEU A 286 -8.99 -7.23 0.14
N PHE A 287 -9.28 -8.03 -0.89
CA PHE A 287 -9.72 -7.59 -2.23
C PHE A 287 -8.73 -6.65 -2.96
N TRP A 288 -7.44 -6.74 -2.63
CA TRP A 288 -6.39 -6.05 -3.38
C TRP A 288 -6.07 -6.78 -4.67
N SER A 289 -6.00 -6.04 -5.76
CA SER A 289 -5.76 -6.62 -7.09
C SER A 289 -4.29 -7.00 -7.25
N PRO A 290 -3.99 -8.26 -7.64
CA PRO A 290 -2.64 -8.71 -7.88
C PRO A 290 -1.96 -7.95 -9.03
N THR A 291 -0.66 -7.73 -8.91
CA THR A 291 0.19 -7.20 -10.00
C THR A 291 0.96 -8.29 -10.73
N ASN A 292 1.00 -9.50 -10.19
CA ASN A 292 1.62 -10.67 -10.81
C ASN A 292 0.62 -11.34 -11.76
N LYS A 293 0.97 -11.41 -13.06
CA LYS A 293 0.15 -11.99 -14.16
C LYS A 293 -0.19 -13.46 -13.99
N THR A 294 0.60 -14.19 -13.20
CA THR A 294 0.45 -15.64 -13.04
C THR A 294 -0.54 -16.02 -11.96
N VAL A 295 -1.03 -15.05 -11.19
CA VAL A 295 -2.04 -15.27 -10.14
C VAL A 295 -3.35 -15.74 -10.76
N LYS A 296 -3.88 -16.83 -10.22
CA LYS A 296 -5.18 -17.39 -10.58
C LYS A 296 -6.11 -17.30 -9.39
N LEU A 297 -7.12 -16.46 -9.49
CA LEU A 297 -8.09 -16.24 -8.43
C LEU A 297 -9.36 -17.08 -8.60
N PRO A 298 -10.01 -17.48 -7.50
CA PRO A 298 -11.37 -17.99 -7.53
C PRO A 298 -12.32 -17.02 -8.25
N ALA A 299 -13.31 -17.53 -8.97
CA ALA A 299 -14.18 -16.72 -9.83
C ALA A 299 -14.95 -15.60 -9.09
N ASP A 300 -15.30 -15.83 -7.83
CA ASP A 300 -15.97 -14.87 -6.97
C ASP A 300 -15.04 -13.74 -6.50
N VAL A 301 -13.76 -14.03 -6.27
CA VAL A 301 -12.72 -13.05 -5.95
C VAL A 301 -12.33 -12.26 -7.21
N ALA A 302 -12.12 -12.96 -8.33
CA ALA A 302 -11.72 -12.34 -9.61
C ALA A 302 -12.69 -11.24 -10.06
N ARG A 303 -14.00 -11.37 -9.76
CA ARG A 303 -15.00 -10.33 -10.06
C ARG A 303 -14.90 -9.07 -9.19
N LYS A 304 -14.22 -9.14 -8.07
CA LYS A 304 -14.11 -8.04 -7.09
C LYS A 304 -12.81 -7.22 -7.25
N VAL A 305 -11.86 -7.72 -8.02
CA VAL A 305 -10.54 -7.09 -8.24
C VAL A 305 -10.37 -6.68 -9.70
N ILE A 306 -9.28 -5.98 -10.02
CA ILE A 306 -8.94 -5.58 -11.39
C ILE A 306 -8.62 -6.83 -12.21
N GLY A 307 -9.39 -7.05 -13.26
CA GLY A 307 -9.13 -8.12 -14.21
C GLY A 307 -8.05 -7.73 -15.25
N PRO A 308 -7.43 -8.72 -15.91
CA PRO A 308 -6.41 -8.45 -16.94
C PRO A 308 -6.88 -7.49 -18.04
N GLY A 309 -8.15 -7.55 -18.44
CA GLY A 309 -8.75 -6.68 -19.48
C GLY A 309 -9.01 -5.24 -19.03
N ASP A 310 -8.87 -4.92 -17.74
CA ASP A 310 -9.09 -3.57 -17.20
C ASP A 310 -7.80 -2.81 -16.95
N ILE A 311 -6.64 -3.49 -16.96
CA ILE A 311 -5.36 -2.88 -16.61
C ILE A 311 -5.00 -1.72 -17.54
N ASP A 312 -5.32 -1.82 -18.82
CA ASP A 312 -5.04 -0.73 -19.77
C ASP A 312 -5.94 0.49 -19.59
N LYS A 313 -7.10 0.33 -18.95
CA LYS A 313 -8.07 1.41 -18.65
C LYS A 313 -7.74 2.17 -17.36
N LEU A 314 -6.75 1.71 -16.59
CA LEU A 314 -6.34 2.35 -15.33
C LEU A 314 -5.72 3.72 -15.59
N VAL A 315 -6.21 4.72 -14.86
CA VAL A 315 -5.66 6.09 -14.88
C VAL A 315 -4.50 6.16 -13.89
N LEU A 316 -3.30 6.38 -14.43
CA LEU A 316 -2.08 6.59 -13.65
C LEU A 316 -1.64 8.03 -13.79
N PHE A 317 -1.12 8.60 -12.70
CA PHE A 317 -0.57 9.94 -12.68
C PHE A 317 0.95 9.91 -12.59
N ASP A 318 1.60 10.91 -13.19
CA ASP A 318 3.02 11.18 -12.95
C ASP A 318 3.22 11.81 -11.57
N TRP A 319 3.41 10.96 -10.57
CA TRP A 319 3.59 11.40 -9.20
C TRP A 319 4.88 12.20 -8.97
N ALA A 320 5.88 12.09 -9.84
CA ALA A 320 7.07 12.93 -9.79
C ALA A 320 6.73 14.39 -10.17
N GLN A 321 5.91 14.57 -11.20
CA GLN A 321 5.36 15.89 -11.55
C GLN A 321 4.45 16.43 -10.44
N VAL A 322 3.56 15.60 -9.93
CA VAL A 322 2.64 15.95 -8.83
C VAL A 322 3.40 16.42 -7.59
N ALA A 323 4.45 15.72 -7.18
CA ALA A 323 5.23 16.05 -6.00
C ALA A 323 5.82 17.47 -6.03
N LYS A 324 6.21 17.97 -7.21
CA LYS A 324 6.74 19.32 -7.39
C LYS A 324 5.70 20.42 -7.18
N GLN A 325 4.45 20.16 -7.50
CA GLN A 325 3.34 21.14 -7.44
C GLN A 325 2.45 20.98 -6.20
N ARG A 326 2.50 19.81 -5.55
CA ARG A 326 1.63 19.47 -4.42
C ARG A 326 1.63 20.51 -3.29
N PRO A 327 2.76 21.14 -2.88
CA PRO A 327 2.73 22.16 -1.83
C PRO A 327 1.80 23.33 -2.16
N GLN A 328 1.87 23.88 -3.40
CA GLN A 328 1.01 24.96 -3.86
C GLN A 328 -0.46 24.55 -3.90
N TRP A 329 -0.76 23.34 -4.36
CA TRP A 329 -2.12 22.81 -4.39
C TRP A 329 -2.69 22.60 -3.00
N THR A 330 -1.86 22.14 -2.06
CA THR A 330 -2.25 21.97 -0.65
C THR A 330 -2.55 23.33 0.00
N GLU A 331 -1.73 24.35 -0.26
CA GLU A 331 -1.98 25.69 0.24
C GLU A 331 -3.29 26.27 -0.31
N LYS A 332 -3.53 26.12 -1.62
CA LYS A 332 -4.78 26.53 -2.26
C LYS A 332 -5.99 25.81 -1.65
N TRP A 333 -5.93 24.48 -1.55
CA TRP A 333 -6.97 23.69 -0.91
C TRP A 333 -7.30 24.20 0.49
N ASN A 334 -6.28 24.36 1.32
CA ASN A 334 -6.46 24.83 2.70
C ASN A 334 -7.07 26.24 2.80
N ARG A 335 -6.81 27.11 1.82
CA ARG A 335 -7.41 28.44 1.74
C ARG A 335 -8.88 28.39 1.30
N GLU A 336 -9.20 27.57 0.31
CA GLU A 336 -10.51 27.54 -0.35
C GLU A 336 -11.54 26.64 0.34
N MET A 337 -11.09 25.58 1.03
CA MET A 337 -11.95 24.55 1.62
C MET A 337 -12.19 24.70 3.12
N ARG A 338 -11.76 25.82 3.68
CA ARG A 338 -12.07 26.23 5.08
C ARG A 338 -13.50 26.68 5.25
#